data_23f82259111e45d10e5ac1fee1bcee36
#
_entry.id   23f82259111e45d10e5ac1fee1bcee36
#
_cell.length_a   1.000
_cell.length_b   1.000
_cell.length_c   1.000
_cell.angle_alpha   90.00
_cell.angle_beta   90.00
_cell.angle_gamma   90.00
#
_symmetry.space_group_name_H-M   'P 1'
#
loop_
_entity.id
_entity.type
_entity.pdbx_description
1 polymer ?
#
loop_
_entity_poly.entity_id
_entity_poly.type
_entity_poly.pdbx_seq_one_letter_code
_entity_poly.pdbx_strand_id
1 'polypeptide(L)'
;IPIIGWYEWIEEDGIKQPYYFFDNSDSLLFAAGLYWNRSSGDIETSIITREAVSPLYTIHNRSPLLLSKEQRKLWVSDLSSEEIYSKILDYEYDNIEFHRVDRAVNNPKNNNDSLIQKYEEVPF
;
A
#
# COMPACT_ATOMS: atom_id res chain seq x y z
N ILE A 1 -0.59 8.40 6.22
CA ILE A 1 -1.45 8.53 5.04
C ILE A 1 -2.51 7.44 5.13
N PRO A 2 -3.82 7.77 5.28
CA PRO A 2 -4.90 6.79 5.24
C PRO A 2 -5.13 6.31 3.81
N ILE A 3 -5.32 4.98 3.64
CA ILE A 3 -5.61 4.34 2.36
C ILE A 3 -6.63 3.21 2.57
N ILE A 4 -7.44 2.92 1.57
CA ILE A 4 -8.34 1.76 1.57
C ILE A 4 -7.66 0.50 1.01
N GLY A 5 -6.54 0.67 0.33
CA GLY A 5 -5.73 -0.37 -0.29
C GLY A 5 -4.71 0.23 -1.25
N TRP A 6 -4.00 -0.61 -1.96
CA TRP A 6 -3.04 -0.19 -2.98
C TRP A 6 -2.93 -1.22 -4.09
N TYR A 7 -2.34 -0.83 -5.21
CA TYR A 7 -2.08 -1.73 -6.32
C TYR A 7 -0.61 -2.10 -6.39
N GLU A 8 -0.35 -3.35 -6.79
CA GLU A 8 0.95 -3.84 -7.21
C GLU A 8 0.82 -4.62 -8.51
N TRP A 9 1.90 -4.77 -9.24
CA TRP A 9 1.91 -5.43 -10.53
C TRP A 9 2.92 -6.57 -10.55
N ILE A 10 2.51 -7.68 -11.13
CA ILE A 10 3.42 -8.76 -11.54
C ILE A 10 3.44 -8.84 -13.07
N GLU A 11 4.56 -9.24 -13.64
CA GLU A 11 4.63 -9.52 -15.07
C GLU A 11 4.24 -10.98 -15.32
N GLU A 12 3.16 -11.17 -16.07
CA GLU A 12 2.65 -12.48 -16.51
C GLU A 12 2.68 -12.49 -18.04
N ASP A 13 3.46 -13.39 -18.63
CA ASP A 13 3.60 -13.52 -20.09
C ASP A 13 3.90 -12.18 -20.84
N GLY A 14 4.77 -11.37 -20.25
CA GLY A 14 5.16 -10.05 -20.79
C GLY A 14 4.10 -8.96 -20.59
N ILE A 15 3.05 -9.20 -19.83
CA ILE A 15 1.97 -8.26 -19.55
C ILE A 15 1.93 -7.93 -18.06
N LYS A 16 1.84 -6.64 -17.75
CA LYS A 16 1.66 -6.18 -16.36
C LYS A 16 0.25 -6.48 -15.89
N GLN A 17 0.13 -7.45 -14.99
CA GLN A 17 -1.12 -7.83 -14.33
C GLN A 17 -1.22 -7.13 -12.99
N PRO A 18 -2.22 -6.28 -12.76
CA PRO A 18 -2.45 -5.61 -11.49
C PRO A 18 -3.15 -6.49 -10.47
N TYR A 19 -2.79 -6.28 -9.21
CA TYR A 19 -3.42 -6.84 -8.03
C TYR A 19 -3.77 -5.72 -7.07
N TYR A 20 -4.92 -5.82 -6.42
CA TYR A 20 -5.37 -4.90 -5.38
C TYR A 20 -5.20 -5.53 -4.00
N PHE A 21 -4.55 -4.82 -3.11
CA PHE A 21 -4.27 -5.20 -1.73
C PHE A 21 -5.14 -4.38 -0.78
N PHE A 22 -5.73 -5.00 0.23
CA PHE A 22 -6.67 -4.37 1.14
C PHE A 22 -6.70 -5.11 2.48
N ASP A 23 -7.29 -4.50 3.52
CA ASP A 23 -7.57 -5.15 4.79
C ASP A 23 -8.83 -6.01 4.64
N ASN A 24 -8.77 -7.28 5.02
CA ASN A 24 -9.89 -8.23 4.87
C ASN A 24 -11.09 -7.95 5.78
N SER A 25 -10.95 -7.06 6.75
CA SER A 25 -12.06 -6.55 7.58
C SER A 25 -12.65 -5.25 7.07
N ASP A 26 -12.32 -4.81 5.84
CA ASP A 26 -12.69 -3.53 5.26
C ASP A 26 -12.26 -2.32 6.11
N SER A 27 -11.22 -2.50 6.92
CA SER A 27 -10.68 -1.46 7.77
C SER A 27 -9.76 -0.51 6.98
N LEU A 28 -9.76 0.75 7.39
CA LEU A 28 -8.86 1.74 6.84
C LEU A 28 -7.42 1.45 7.25
N LEU A 29 -6.54 1.32 6.27
CA LEU A 29 -5.10 1.15 6.44
C LEU A 29 -4.40 2.50 6.61
N PHE A 30 -3.24 2.50 7.25
CA PHE A 30 -2.43 3.70 7.43
C PHE A 30 -0.99 3.42 7.01
N ALA A 31 -0.61 3.95 5.86
CA ALA A 31 0.76 3.90 5.38
C ALA A 31 1.61 4.99 6.05
N ALA A 32 2.82 4.63 6.47
CA ALA A 32 3.82 5.60 6.91
C ALA A 32 4.18 6.52 5.74
N GLY A 33 4.24 7.80 6.00
CA GLY A 33 4.59 8.79 4.99
C GLY A 33 5.41 9.93 5.54
N LEU A 34 6.11 10.59 4.66
CA LEU A 34 6.81 11.85 4.90
C LEU A 34 6.14 12.94 4.09
N TYR A 35 6.23 14.16 4.56
CA TYR A 35 5.83 15.33 3.80
C TYR A 35 6.84 16.46 3.97
N TRP A 36 6.87 17.36 3.02
CA TRP A 36 7.63 18.60 3.11
C TRP A 36 6.95 19.71 2.34
N ASN A 37 7.13 20.92 2.84
CA ASN A 37 6.61 22.11 2.21
C ASN A 37 7.63 22.64 1.19
N ARG A 38 7.17 22.91 -0.02
CA ARG A 38 7.97 23.62 -1.02
C ARG A 38 7.90 25.14 -0.80
N SER A 39 8.89 25.84 -1.30
CA SER A 39 8.89 27.31 -1.31
C SER A 39 7.74 27.92 -2.12
N SER A 40 7.15 27.16 -3.05
CA SER A 40 5.95 27.54 -3.79
C SER A 40 4.66 27.52 -2.95
N GLY A 41 4.70 26.93 -1.74
CA GLY A 41 3.52 26.68 -0.89
C GLY A 41 2.86 25.32 -1.12
N ASP A 42 3.35 24.53 -2.09
CA ASP A 42 2.89 23.18 -2.33
C ASP A 42 3.41 22.21 -1.26
N ILE A 43 2.64 21.17 -0.97
CA ILE A 43 3.04 20.07 -0.09
C ILE A 43 3.34 18.84 -0.95
N GLU A 44 4.55 18.33 -0.81
CA GLU A 44 4.91 17.04 -1.38
C GLU A 44 4.84 15.96 -0.32
N THR A 45 4.42 14.77 -0.73
CA THR A 45 4.32 13.60 0.14
C THR A 45 4.99 12.39 -0.50
N SER A 46 5.49 11.49 0.33
CA SER A 46 6.05 10.21 -0.09
C SER A 46 5.58 9.12 0.87
N ILE A 47 5.25 7.95 0.34
CA ILE A 47 4.95 6.75 1.13
C ILE A 47 6.26 6.00 1.37
N ILE A 48 6.49 5.62 2.62
CA ILE A 48 7.60 4.75 3.00
C ILE A 48 7.24 3.31 2.65
N THR A 49 8.17 2.62 2.00
CA THR A 49 8.03 1.19 1.70
C THR A 49 9.06 0.38 2.45
N ARG A 50 8.76 -0.88 2.67
CA ARG A 50 9.65 -1.89 3.25
C ARG A 50 9.73 -3.12 2.34
N GLU A 51 10.62 -4.04 2.66
CA GLU A 51 10.61 -5.37 2.06
C GLU A 51 9.26 -6.05 2.38
N ALA A 52 8.62 -6.60 1.35
CA ALA A 52 7.37 -7.31 1.50
C ALA A 52 7.58 -8.64 2.21
N VAL A 53 6.64 -9.03 3.07
CA VAL A 53 6.58 -10.34 3.71
C VAL A 53 5.55 -11.23 3.04
N SER A 54 5.64 -12.55 3.28
CA SER A 54 4.63 -13.50 2.77
C SER A 54 3.23 -13.15 3.33
N PRO A 55 2.15 -13.22 2.51
CA PRO A 55 2.11 -13.64 1.11
C PRO A 55 2.36 -12.52 0.09
N LEU A 56 2.54 -11.26 0.50
CA LEU A 56 2.66 -10.09 -0.37
C LEU A 56 3.87 -10.19 -1.32
N TYR A 57 4.95 -10.79 -0.83
CA TYR A 57 6.19 -11.00 -1.59
C TYR A 57 5.96 -11.78 -2.89
N THR A 58 4.92 -12.60 -2.98
CA THR A 58 4.61 -13.37 -4.20
C THR A 58 4.22 -12.49 -5.39
N ILE A 59 3.77 -11.27 -5.13
CA ILE A 59 3.36 -10.32 -6.16
C ILE A 59 4.42 -9.23 -6.35
N HIS A 60 4.94 -8.68 -5.26
CA HIS A 60 5.95 -7.63 -5.32
C HIS A 60 6.91 -7.72 -4.12
N ASN A 61 8.19 -7.42 -4.33
CA ASN A 61 9.22 -7.50 -3.29
C ASN A 61 9.18 -6.33 -2.28
N ARG A 62 8.39 -5.30 -2.54
CA ARG A 62 8.19 -4.14 -1.66
C ARG A 62 6.71 -3.98 -1.33
N SER A 63 6.42 -3.46 -0.13
CA SER A 63 5.07 -3.07 0.27
C SER A 63 5.12 -1.75 1.04
N PRO A 64 4.01 -1.01 1.13
CA PRO A 64 3.91 0.12 2.05
C PRO A 64 4.24 -0.30 3.49
N LEU A 65 4.92 0.55 4.23
CA LEU A 65 5.08 0.39 5.67
C LEU A 65 3.74 0.76 6.35
N LEU A 66 2.94 -0.24 6.68
CA LEU A 66 1.66 -0.05 7.37
C LEU A 66 1.88 0.12 8.87
N LEU A 67 1.09 0.99 9.49
CA LEU A 67 1.21 1.35 10.89
C LEU A 67 -0.04 0.91 11.68
N SER A 68 0.17 0.20 12.78
CA SER A 68 -0.87 -0.05 13.79
C SER A 68 -1.34 1.26 14.44
N LYS A 69 -2.40 1.19 15.23
CA LYS A 69 -2.92 2.36 15.96
C LYS A 69 -1.87 2.96 16.93
N GLU A 70 -1.09 2.11 17.57
CA GLU A 70 -0.02 2.51 18.49
C GLU A 70 1.15 3.12 17.74
N GLN A 71 1.55 2.51 16.63
CA GLN A 71 2.66 2.99 15.80
C GLN A 71 2.34 4.32 15.12
N ARG A 72 1.09 4.60 14.77
CA ARG A 72 0.69 5.92 14.23
C ARG A 72 0.96 7.04 15.21
N LYS A 73 0.75 6.81 16.52
CA LYS A 73 1.07 7.79 17.56
C LYS A 73 2.58 8.02 17.69
N LEU A 74 3.36 6.96 17.57
CA LEU A 74 4.82 7.05 17.56
C LEU A 74 5.32 7.80 16.30
N TRP A 75 4.74 7.51 15.12
CA TRP A 75 5.13 8.11 13.86
C TRP A 75 5.02 9.64 13.83
N VAL A 76 4.05 10.19 14.53
CA VAL A 76 3.80 11.63 14.62
C VAL A 76 4.28 12.24 15.94
N SER A 77 5.06 11.51 16.74
CA SER A 77 5.62 12.00 18.00
C SER A 77 6.90 12.81 17.79
N ASP A 78 7.38 13.46 18.86
CA ASP A 78 8.63 14.22 18.89
C ASP A 78 9.87 13.33 19.13
N LEU A 79 9.74 11.99 19.05
CA LEU A 79 10.87 11.06 19.15
C LEU A 79 11.80 11.20 17.94
N SER A 80 13.06 10.85 18.14
CA SER A 80 14.01 10.81 17.01
C SER A 80 13.63 9.73 16.00
N SER A 81 14.09 9.90 14.76
CA SER A 81 13.84 8.91 13.69
C SER A 81 14.38 7.53 14.04
N GLU A 82 15.52 7.44 14.73
CA GLU A 82 16.11 6.18 15.20
C GLU A 82 15.22 5.48 16.21
N GLU A 83 14.66 6.23 17.18
CA GLU A 83 13.76 5.68 18.19
C GLU A 83 12.45 5.18 17.58
N ILE A 84 11.87 5.96 16.65
CA ILE A 84 10.66 5.56 15.92
C ILE A 84 10.95 4.29 15.11
N TYR A 85 12.03 4.29 14.33
CA TYR A 85 12.40 3.17 13.46
C TYR A 85 12.59 1.87 14.24
N SER A 86 13.29 1.91 15.37
CA SER A 86 13.52 0.74 16.23
C SER A 86 12.24 0.10 16.79
N LYS A 87 11.16 0.89 16.92
CA LYS A 87 9.87 0.46 17.48
C LYS A 87 8.86 -0.02 16.40
N ILE A 88 9.11 0.28 15.14
CA ILE A 88 8.17 0.00 14.05
C ILE A 88 8.55 -1.24 13.23
N LEU A 89 9.84 -1.59 13.20
CA LEU A 89 10.36 -2.65 12.31
C LEU A 89 9.79 -4.04 12.55
N ASP A 90 9.42 -4.36 13.79
CA ASP A 90 9.01 -5.71 14.18
C ASP A 90 7.50 -5.99 13.99
N TYR A 91 6.76 -5.02 13.45
CA TYR A 91 5.31 -5.19 13.23
C TYR A 91 5.02 -5.66 11.82
N GLU A 92 4.29 -6.77 11.71
CA GLU A 92 3.70 -7.27 10.49
C GLU A 92 2.18 -7.08 10.55
N TYR A 93 1.59 -6.63 9.45
CA TYR A 93 0.16 -6.45 9.36
C TYR A 93 -0.48 -7.75 8.85
N ASP A 94 -1.24 -8.44 9.72
CA ASP A 94 -1.68 -9.83 9.50
C ASP A 94 -2.92 -9.96 8.61
N ASN A 95 -3.67 -8.86 8.40
CA ASN A 95 -5.00 -8.91 7.79
C ASN A 95 -5.01 -8.46 6.32
N ILE A 96 -3.87 -8.44 5.65
CA ILE A 96 -3.82 -8.04 4.24
C ILE A 96 -4.15 -9.22 3.34
N GLU A 97 -5.17 -9.02 2.52
CA GLU A 97 -5.51 -9.88 1.40
C GLU A 97 -5.28 -9.16 0.07
N PHE A 98 -5.25 -9.91 -1.00
CA PHE A 98 -5.16 -9.36 -2.33
C PHE A 98 -5.89 -10.24 -3.36
N HIS A 99 -6.31 -9.62 -4.43
CA HIS A 99 -6.89 -10.30 -5.57
C HIS A 99 -6.48 -9.62 -6.89
N ARG A 100 -6.56 -10.39 -7.94
CA ARG A 100 -6.39 -9.91 -9.31
C ARG A 100 -7.50 -8.93 -9.65
N VAL A 101 -7.15 -7.83 -10.34
CA VAL A 101 -8.11 -6.84 -10.83
C VAL A 101 -7.99 -6.65 -12.33
N ASP A 102 -8.97 -5.98 -12.93
CA ASP A 102 -8.97 -5.68 -14.37
C ASP A 102 -7.78 -4.78 -14.75
N ARG A 103 -7.21 -5.05 -15.92
CA ARG A 103 -6.10 -4.26 -16.49
C ARG A 103 -6.49 -2.82 -16.83
N ALA A 104 -7.77 -2.46 -16.78
CA ALA A 104 -8.21 -1.09 -16.92
C ALA A 104 -7.53 -0.12 -15.95
N VAL A 105 -7.09 -0.61 -14.78
CA VAL A 105 -6.32 0.18 -13.81
C VAL A 105 -4.95 0.64 -14.35
N ASN A 106 -4.41 -0.02 -15.36
CA ASN A 106 -3.15 0.38 -16.00
C ASN A 106 -3.24 1.70 -16.78
N ASN A 107 -4.46 2.15 -17.08
CA ASN A 107 -4.69 3.44 -17.70
C ASN A 107 -5.00 4.49 -16.61
N PRO A 108 -4.11 5.48 -16.38
CA PRO A 108 -4.29 6.48 -15.32
C PRO A 108 -5.50 7.41 -15.52
N LYS A 109 -6.15 7.38 -16.69
CA LYS A 109 -7.40 8.11 -16.93
C LYS A 109 -8.62 7.42 -16.33
N ASN A 110 -8.52 6.13 -16.02
CA ASN A 110 -9.59 5.39 -15.36
C ASN A 110 -9.51 5.65 -13.86
N ASN A 111 -10.62 6.08 -13.29
CA ASN A 111 -10.73 6.36 -11.84
C ASN A 111 -12.18 6.13 -11.41
N ASN A 112 -12.50 4.90 -11.01
CA ASN A 112 -13.82 4.51 -10.55
C ASN A 112 -13.74 3.26 -9.66
N ASP A 113 -14.81 2.96 -8.94
CA ASP A 113 -14.88 1.87 -7.95
C ASP A 113 -14.78 0.46 -8.54
N SER A 114 -15.03 0.30 -9.85
CA SER A 114 -14.92 -1.02 -10.49
C SER A 114 -13.46 -1.51 -10.58
N LEU A 115 -12.48 -0.61 -10.49
CA LEU A 115 -11.06 -0.95 -10.59
C LEU A 115 -10.53 -1.77 -9.42
N ILE A 116 -11.19 -1.74 -8.28
CA ILE A 116 -10.82 -2.54 -7.09
C ILE A 116 -11.56 -3.88 -7.02
N GLN A 117 -12.50 -4.13 -7.93
CA GLN A 117 -13.29 -5.36 -7.93
C GLN A 117 -12.43 -6.56 -8.37
N LYS A 118 -12.68 -7.71 -7.74
CA LYS A 118 -12.03 -8.96 -8.12
C LYS A 118 -12.32 -9.28 -9.59
N TYR A 119 -11.25 -9.49 -10.35
CA TYR A 119 -11.37 -9.94 -11.74
C TYR A 119 -11.79 -11.41 -11.77
N GLU A 120 -12.97 -11.69 -12.32
CA GLU A 120 -13.42 -13.04 -12.60
C GLU A 120 -13.12 -13.35 -14.06
N GLU A 121 -12.27 -14.35 -14.30
CA GLU A 121 -12.11 -14.90 -15.64
C GLU A 121 -13.44 -15.52 -16.05
N VAL A 122 -14.08 -14.98 -17.07
CA VAL A 122 -15.27 -15.61 -17.65
C VAL A 122 -14.77 -16.86 -18.36
N PRO A 123 -15.15 -18.07 -17.93
CA PRO A 123 -14.77 -19.28 -18.64
C PRO A 123 -15.41 -19.25 -20.03
N PHE A 124 -14.59 -19.50 -21.05
CA PHE A 124 -15.04 -19.65 -22.43
C PHE A 124 -15.92 -20.90 -22.61
#